data_66a76ced255c3afa95d9975a81c2b678
#
_entry.id   66a76ced255c3afa95d9975a81c2b678
#
_cell.length_a   1.000
_cell.length_b   1.000
_cell.length_c   1.000
_cell.angle_alpha   90.00
_cell.angle_beta   90.00
_cell.angle_gamma   90.00
#
_symmetry.space_group_name_H-M   'P 1'
#
loop_
_entity.id
_entity.type
_entity.pdbx_description
1 polymer ?
#
loop_
_entity_poly.entity_id
_entity_poly.type
_entity_poly.pdbx_seq_one_letter_code
_entity_poly.pdbx_strand_id
1 'polypeptide(L)'
;MKNINVYYIIKSKISLKRVTAVRKYDITALGEILIDFVPDGVDSVGDMRFIRKAGGAPLNVLATAARAGLKTAFIGKVGNDLPGEFLIETVKGCGIDCNYLKKDNEHNTTLAFVELDNKGDRKFSFYRTYGADRFIYESDVDKKLIADSKVFHFGSLSLTDEPSYFSTEIAVKTAKDCGCTVTYDPNYRPPLWDSPEKAAERMAVLLPYVDIIKLSVEELEMISEGRGTEFLFEKGVRLALVTDGDKGATLCFKGEKAHIPAIKAKTVDTTGAGDIFLGTFVSEFIKKGENLDELSLDDAINFTQKAVFISGKSTEKYGAIASISDVII
;
A
#
# COMPACT_ATOMS: atom_id res chain seq x y z
N MET A 1 9.19 48.04 -51.06
CA MET A 1 9.13 48.47 -49.65
C MET A 1 8.18 47.52 -48.93
N LYS A 2 8.72 46.55 -48.21
CA LYS A 2 7.97 45.49 -47.57
C LYS A 2 8.07 45.68 -46.05
N ASN A 3 6.92 45.86 -45.41
CA ASN A 3 6.78 45.93 -43.95
C ASN A 3 7.02 44.55 -43.34
N ILE A 4 7.99 44.43 -42.46
CA ILE A 4 8.23 43.26 -41.63
C ILE A 4 7.59 43.53 -40.26
N ASN A 5 6.48 42.83 -39.99
CA ASN A 5 5.84 42.81 -38.68
C ASN A 5 6.63 41.82 -37.79
N VAL A 6 7.27 42.36 -36.77
CA VAL A 6 7.91 41.58 -35.73
C VAL A 6 6.89 41.30 -34.62
N TYR A 7 6.39 40.06 -34.54
CA TYR A 7 5.58 39.62 -33.44
C TYR A 7 6.50 39.32 -32.22
N TYR A 8 6.43 40.18 -31.23
CA TYR A 8 6.95 39.91 -29.90
C TYR A 8 6.01 38.95 -29.20
N ILE A 9 6.41 37.67 -29.04
CA ILE A 9 5.73 36.71 -28.15
C ILE A 9 6.17 37.00 -26.74
N ILE A 10 5.36 37.72 -25.98
CA ILE A 10 5.50 37.87 -24.54
C ILE A 10 5.04 36.53 -23.92
N LYS A 11 5.98 35.66 -23.54
CA LYS A 11 5.71 34.54 -22.62
C LYS A 11 5.44 35.10 -21.23
N SER A 12 4.20 35.51 -20.95
CA SER A 12 3.75 35.73 -19.59
C SER A 12 3.73 34.38 -18.87
N LYS A 13 4.64 34.19 -17.91
CA LYS A 13 4.51 33.14 -16.91
C LYS A 13 3.30 33.48 -16.03
N ILE A 14 2.10 33.10 -16.48
CA ILE A 14 0.95 33.04 -15.58
C ILE A 14 1.19 31.81 -14.71
N SER A 15 1.69 32.06 -13.52
CA SER A 15 1.62 31.10 -12.43
C SER A 15 0.13 30.93 -12.09
N LEU A 16 -0.51 29.96 -12.73
CA LEU A 16 -1.79 29.45 -12.28
C LEU A 16 -1.56 28.86 -10.89
N LYS A 17 -1.81 29.63 -9.82
CA LYS A 17 -2.08 29.05 -8.51
C LYS A 17 -3.20 28.04 -8.75
N ARG A 18 -2.87 26.74 -8.70
CA ARG A 18 -3.88 25.68 -8.65
C ARG A 18 -4.79 26.05 -7.48
N VAL A 19 -6.03 26.44 -7.76
CA VAL A 19 -7.09 26.43 -6.78
C VAL A 19 -7.28 24.93 -6.49
N THR A 20 -6.66 24.43 -5.44
CA THR A 20 -6.80 23.05 -5.01
C THR A 20 -8.25 22.90 -4.56
N ALA A 21 -9.09 22.31 -5.41
CA ALA A 21 -10.40 21.83 -4.99
C ALA A 21 -10.17 20.94 -3.78
N VAL A 22 -10.96 21.17 -2.71
CA VAL A 22 -10.86 20.35 -1.48
C VAL A 22 -11.20 18.90 -1.87
N ARG A 23 -10.20 18.04 -1.85
CA ARG A 23 -10.37 16.61 -2.17
C ARG A 23 -11.15 15.93 -1.04
N LYS A 24 -12.08 15.06 -1.43
CA LYS A 24 -12.98 14.37 -0.49
C LYS A 24 -12.27 13.36 0.40
N TYR A 25 -11.27 12.65 -0.17
CA TYR A 25 -10.53 11.60 0.50
C TYR A 25 -9.06 12.01 0.72
N ASP A 26 -8.54 11.63 1.88
CA ASP A 26 -7.15 11.82 2.19
C ASP A 26 -6.28 10.74 1.52
N ILE A 27 -6.75 9.48 1.52
CA ILE A 27 -6.08 8.37 0.84
C ILE A 27 -7.11 7.38 0.28
N THR A 28 -6.88 6.95 -0.94
CA THR A 28 -7.58 5.83 -1.58
C THR A 28 -6.57 4.75 -1.94
N ALA A 29 -6.92 3.49 -1.74
CA ALA A 29 -6.09 2.36 -2.17
C ALA A 29 -6.83 1.45 -3.14
N LEU A 30 -6.07 0.80 -4.03
CA LEU A 30 -6.53 -0.29 -4.88
C LEU A 30 -5.68 -1.53 -4.61
N GLY A 31 -6.34 -2.67 -4.49
CA GLY A 31 -5.64 -3.95 -4.42
C GLY A 31 -6.46 -5.08 -3.81
N GLU A 32 -5.74 -6.06 -3.30
CA GLU A 32 -6.31 -7.25 -2.69
C GLU A 32 -6.93 -6.99 -1.33
N ILE A 33 -7.96 -7.75 -1.06
CA ILE A 33 -8.55 -7.96 0.25
C ILE A 33 -8.89 -9.44 0.35
N LEU A 34 -8.53 -10.08 1.45
CA LEU A 34 -8.61 -11.52 1.59
C LEU A 34 -8.84 -11.96 3.04
N ILE A 35 -9.10 -13.25 3.23
CA ILE A 35 -9.16 -13.86 4.57
C ILE A 35 -7.85 -14.58 4.85
N ASP A 36 -7.22 -14.26 5.97
CA ASP A 36 -6.16 -15.06 6.57
C ASP A 36 -6.76 -16.00 7.62
N PHE A 37 -6.62 -17.33 7.42
CA PHE A 37 -6.91 -18.34 8.41
C PHE A 37 -5.64 -18.63 9.21
N VAL A 38 -5.63 -18.19 10.46
CA VAL A 38 -4.49 -18.33 11.37
C VAL A 38 -4.77 -19.46 12.36
N PRO A 39 -3.85 -20.41 12.60
CA PRO A 39 -4.02 -21.48 13.56
C PRO A 39 -4.35 -20.95 14.98
N ASP A 40 -5.32 -21.59 15.63
CA ASP A 40 -5.75 -21.29 17.03
C ASP A 40 -5.79 -22.55 17.88
N GLY A 41 -4.73 -23.34 17.81
CA GLY A 41 -4.58 -24.58 18.53
C GLY A 41 -5.50 -25.70 18.03
N VAL A 42 -5.75 -26.67 18.89
CA VAL A 42 -6.63 -27.83 18.62
C VAL A 42 -7.82 -27.82 19.56
N ASP A 43 -8.91 -28.44 19.14
CA ASP A 43 -10.05 -28.62 20.01
C ASP A 43 -9.91 -29.83 20.95
N SER A 44 -10.99 -30.18 21.67
CA SER A 44 -10.98 -31.28 22.65
C SER A 44 -10.86 -32.68 22.03
N VAL A 45 -11.08 -32.80 20.70
CA VAL A 45 -10.94 -34.06 19.95
C VAL A 45 -9.71 -34.13 19.07
N GLY A 46 -8.90 -33.05 19.07
CA GLY A 46 -7.63 -32.98 18.34
C GLY A 46 -7.73 -32.31 16.95
N ASP A 47 -8.88 -31.75 16.58
CA ASP A 47 -9.05 -31.06 15.32
C ASP A 47 -8.45 -29.65 15.36
N MET A 48 -7.72 -29.28 14.31
CA MET A 48 -7.10 -27.95 14.18
C MET A 48 -8.15 -26.86 14.04
N ARG A 49 -8.06 -25.85 14.90
CA ARG A 49 -8.90 -24.64 14.83
C ARG A 49 -8.19 -23.51 14.12
N PHE A 50 -8.96 -22.72 13.38
CA PHE A 50 -8.48 -21.52 12.72
C PHE A 50 -9.34 -20.31 13.09
N ILE A 51 -8.66 -19.18 13.34
CA ILE A 51 -9.31 -17.88 13.45
C ILE A 51 -9.23 -17.20 12.10
N ARG A 52 -10.38 -16.73 11.63
CA ARG A 52 -10.52 -15.93 10.43
C ARG A 52 -10.12 -14.48 10.73
N LYS A 53 -9.15 -13.93 9.98
CA LYS A 53 -8.70 -12.54 10.02
C LYS A 53 -8.90 -11.87 8.66
N ALA A 54 -9.27 -10.59 8.65
CA ALA A 54 -9.21 -9.81 7.43
C ALA A 54 -7.75 -9.43 7.15
N GLY A 55 -7.32 -9.62 5.90
CA GLY A 55 -5.99 -9.34 5.38
C GLY A 55 -6.06 -8.58 4.07
N GLY A 56 -4.91 -8.29 3.51
CA GLY A 56 -4.69 -7.47 2.33
C GLY A 56 -3.87 -6.23 2.68
N ALA A 57 -2.69 -6.10 2.07
CA ALA A 57 -1.76 -5.03 2.43
C ALA A 57 -2.35 -3.63 2.20
N PRO A 58 -3.02 -3.32 1.06
CA PRO A 58 -3.63 -2.01 0.86
C PRO A 58 -4.73 -1.71 1.88
N LEU A 59 -5.48 -2.72 2.33
CA LEU A 59 -6.48 -2.55 3.37
C LEU A 59 -5.83 -2.20 4.73
N ASN A 60 -4.73 -2.84 5.09
CA ASN A 60 -4.00 -2.57 6.34
C ASN A 60 -3.45 -1.14 6.38
N VAL A 61 -2.93 -0.63 5.23
CA VAL A 61 -2.50 0.77 5.08
C VAL A 61 -3.68 1.72 5.33
N LEU A 62 -4.84 1.45 4.70
CA LEU A 62 -6.04 2.28 4.87
C LEU A 62 -6.59 2.22 6.29
N ALA A 63 -6.60 1.04 6.93
CA ALA A 63 -7.06 0.89 8.31
C ALA A 63 -6.18 1.70 9.27
N THR A 64 -4.87 1.72 9.03
CA THR A 64 -3.93 2.57 9.78
C THR A 64 -4.25 4.05 9.59
N ALA A 65 -4.45 4.49 8.34
CA ALA A 65 -4.79 5.87 8.02
C ALA A 65 -6.17 6.29 8.59
N ALA A 66 -7.17 5.41 8.51
CA ALA A 66 -8.49 5.65 9.10
C ALA A 66 -8.40 5.81 10.63
N ARG A 67 -7.59 4.98 11.29
CA ARG A 67 -7.33 5.09 12.73
C ARG A 67 -6.61 6.40 13.09
N ALA A 68 -5.80 6.94 12.20
CA ALA A 68 -5.17 8.26 12.33
C ALA A 68 -6.14 9.43 12.08
N GLY A 69 -7.44 9.15 11.83
CA GLY A 69 -8.49 10.14 11.61
C GLY A 69 -8.62 10.62 10.17
N LEU A 70 -7.99 9.95 9.21
CA LEU A 70 -8.05 10.32 7.79
C LEU A 70 -9.28 9.72 7.10
N LYS A 71 -9.77 10.41 6.06
CA LYS A 71 -10.84 9.94 5.19
C LYS A 71 -10.28 8.99 4.14
N THR A 72 -10.71 7.74 4.19
CA THR A 72 -10.16 6.65 3.38
C THR A 72 -11.23 6.00 2.51
N ALA A 73 -10.84 5.48 1.34
CA ALA A 73 -11.71 4.69 0.46
C ALA A 73 -10.93 3.53 -0.15
N PHE A 74 -11.61 2.41 -0.42
CA PHE A 74 -10.98 1.19 -0.93
C PHE A 74 -11.60 0.75 -2.25
N ILE A 75 -10.76 0.59 -3.28
CA ILE A 75 -11.10 -0.02 -4.57
C ILE A 75 -10.61 -1.47 -4.54
N GLY A 76 -11.54 -2.41 -4.67
CA GLY A 76 -11.22 -3.82 -4.63
C GLY A 76 -12.41 -4.68 -5.01
N LYS A 77 -12.22 -6.00 -4.91
CA LYS A 77 -13.28 -6.95 -5.23
C LYS A 77 -13.24 -8.17 -4.29
N VAL A 78 -14.40 -8.59 -3.84
CA VAL A 78 -14.62 -9.81 -3.03
C VAL A 78 -15.68 -10.67 -3.69
N GLY A 79 -15.72 -11.94 -3.37
CA GLY A 79 -16.80 -12.82 -3.78
C GLY A 79 -18.14 -12.41 -3.16
N ASN A 80 -19.24 -12.73 -3.83
CA ASN A 80 -20.59 -12.65 -3.25
C ASN A 80 -20.82 -13.88 -2.36
N ASP A 81 -20.02 -14.03 -1.32
CA ASP A 81 -19.95 -15.17 -0.42
C ASP A 81 -19.79 -14.71 1.05
N LEU A 82 -19.90 -15.65 2.00
CA LEU A 82 -19.79 -15.34 3.44
C LEU A 82 -18.42 -14.72 3.83
N PRO A 83 -17.26 -15.17 3.27
CA PRO A 83 -15.99 -14.48 3.45
C PRO A 83 -16.03 -13.03 2.96
N GLY A 84 -16.60 -12.77 1.80
CA GLY A 84 -16.71 -11.42 1.23
C GLY A 84 -17.58 -10.49 2.07
N GLU A 85 -18.69 -10.99 2.60
CA GLU A 85 -19.55 -10.23 3.52
C GLU A 85 -18.81 -9.83 4.79
N PHE A 86 -18.05 -10.76 5.38
CA PHE A 86 -17.21 -10.47 6.53
C PHE A 86 -16.18 -9.38 6.24
N LEU A 87 -15.53 -9.42 5.08
CA LEU A 87 -14.53 -8.42 4.68
C LEU A 87 -15.17 -7.03 4.52
N ILE A 88 -16.35 -6.96 3.86
CA ILE A 88 -17.08 -5.70 3.70
C ILE A 88 -17.45 -5.10 5.07
N GLU A 89 -17.94 -5.92 6.00
CA GLU A 89 -18.28 -5.45 7.34
C GLU A 89 -17.01 -5.01 8.12
N THR A 90 -15.88 -5.69 7.92
CA THR A 90 -14.61 -5.28 8.52
C THR A 90 -14.15 -3.92 7.98
N VAL A 91 -14.20 -3.70 6.66
CA VAL A 91 -13.85 -2.42 6.02
C VAL A 91 -14.72 -1.29 6.57
N LYS A 92 -16.04 -1.50 6.67
CA LYS A 92 -16.98 -0.55 7.29
C LYS A 92 -16.62 -0.28 8.75
N GLY A 93 -16.33 -1.34 9.50
CA GLY A 93 -15.97 -1.25 10.93
C GLY A 93 -14.69 -0.45 11.16
N CYS A 94 -13.78 -0.41 10.19
CA CYS A 94 -12.59 0.44 10.21
C CYS A 94 -12.88 1.91 9.83
N GLY A 95 -14.10 2.26 9.44
CA GLY A 95 -14.47 3.60 8.99
C GLY A 95 -13.98 3.94 7.57
N ILE A 96 -13.66 2.93 6.76
CA ILE A 96 -13.22 3.06 5.37
C ILE A 96 -14.44 3.06 4.45
N ASP A 97 -14.52 3.99 3.49
CA ASP A 97 -15.59 3.98 2.47
C ASP A 97 -15.45 2.75 1.56
N CYS A 98 -16.39 1.83 1.65
CA CYS A 98 -16.44 0.57 0.92
C CYS A 98 -17.41 0.59 -0.28
N ASN A 99 -17.94 1.76 -0.70
CA ASN A 99 -18.83 1.85 -1.86
C ASN A 99 -18.15 1.42 -3.17
N TYR A 100 -16.83 1.40 -3.18
CA TYR A 100 -15.98 1.01 -4.31
C TYR A 100 -15.41 -0.41 -4.18
N LEU A 101 -15.75 -1.13 -3.11
CA LEU A 101 -15.48 -2.55 -2.93
C LEU A 101 -16.61 -3.35 -3.56
N LYS A 102 -16.34 -3.99 -4.70
CA LYS A 102 -17.35 -4.69 -5.51
C LYS A 102 -17.53 -6.13 -5.05
N LYS A 103 -18.76 -6.66 -5.21
CA LYS A 103 -19.06 -8.09 -5.09
C LYS A 103 -18.99 -8.74 -6.46
N ASP A 104 -18.32 -9.89 -6.55
CA ASP A 104 -18.24 -10.74 -7.73
C ASP A 104 -19.15 -11.97 -7.56
N ASN A 105 -19.97 -12.28 -8.58
CA ASN A 105 -20.86 -13.44 -8.55
C ASN A 105 -20.21 -14.69 -9.19
N GLU A 106 -19.09 -14.55 -9.87
CA GLU A 106 -18.41 -15.60 -10.62
C GLU A 106 -17.16 -16.11 -9.89
N HIS A 107 -16.53 -15.25 -9.06
CA HIS A 107 -15.29 -15.56 -8.38
C HIS A 107 -15.45 -15.46 -6.86
N ASN A 108 -14.78 -16.36 -6.15
CA ASN A 108 -14.84 -16.42 -4.70
C ASN A 108 -13.89 -15.40 -4.05
N THR A 109 -14.16 -15.07 -2.79
CA THR A 109 -13.19 -14.32 -1.98
C THR A 109 -11.89 -15.12 -1.81
N THR A 110 -10.76 -14.48 -2.00
CA THR A 110 -9.43 -15.08 -1.79
C THR A 110 -9.25 -15.47 -0.32
N LEU A 111 -8.72 -16.68 -0.12
CA LEU A 111 -8.36 -17.20 1.20
C LEU A 111 -6.86 -17.49 1.25
N ALA A 112 -6.26 -17.25 2.40
CA ALA A 112 -4.90 -17.66 2.73
C ALA A 112 -4.91 -18.47 4.03
N PHE A 113 -4.26 -19.62 4.04
CA PHE A 113 -4.00 -20.38 5.26
C PHE A 113 -2.58 -20.13 5.70
N VAL A 114 -2.42 -19.79 6.97
CA VAL A 114 -1.14 -19.58 7.61
C VAL A 114 -0.79 -20.84 8.38
N GLU A 115 0.39 -21.41 8.12
CA GLU A 115 0.95 -22.51 8.88
C GLU A 115 2.28 -22.07 9.50
N LEU A 116 2.63 -22.64 10.62
CA LEU A 116 3.95 -22.48 11.22
C LEU A 116 4.77 -23.72 10.87
N ASP A 117 5.95 -23.52 10.31
CA ASP A 117 6.87 -24.62 10.09
C ASP A 117 7.55 -25.07 11.42
N ASN A 118 8.37 -26.10 11.34
CA ASN A 118 9.05 -26.65 12.52
C ASN A 118 10.04 -25.68 13.22
N LYS A 119 10.33 -24.52 12.56
CA LYS A 119 11.17 -23.46 13.12
C LYS A 119 10.35 -22.29 13.65
N GLY A 120 9.01 -22.34 13.48
CA GLY A 120 8.10 -21.26 13.83
C GLY A 120 7.96 -20.20 12.71
N ASP A 121 8.55 -20.43 11.54
CA ASP A 121 8.41 -19.55 10.39
C ASP A 121 7.06 -19.77 9.72
N ARG A 122 6.48 -18.70 9.21
CA ARG A 122 5.16 -18.73 8.56
C ARG A 122 5.26 -19.20 7.13
N LYS A 123 4.42 -20.16 6.79
CA LYS A 123 4.12 -20.56 5.42
C LYS A 123 2.71 -20.15 5.08
N PHE A 124 2.53 -19.62 3.87
CA PHE A 124 1.22 -19.24 3.35
C PHE A 124 0.80 -20.18 2.23
N SER A 125 -0.41 -20.70 2.34
CA SER A 125 -1.08 -21.42 1.25
C SER A 125 -2.24 -20.56 0.74
N PHE A 126 -2.12 -20.06 -0.49
CA PHE A 126 -3.12 -19.16 -1.08
C PHE A 126 -4.12 -19.91 -1.94
N TYR A 127 -5.39 -19.73 -1.67
CA TYR A 127 -6.51 -20.17 -2.51
C TYR A 127 -7.01 -18.95 -3.30
N ARG A 128 -6.21 -18.53 -4.30
CA ARG A 128 -6.39 -17.30 -5.06
C ARG A 128 -6.58 -17.51 -6.57
N THR A 129 -6.47 -18.74 -7.09
CA THR A 129 -6.57 -19.02 -8.54
C THR A 129 -7.81 -18.38 -9.17
N TYR A 130 -8.93 -18.44 -8.49
CA TYR A 130 -10.20 -17.80 -8.87
C TYR A 130 -10.64 -16.77 -7.84
N GLY A 131 -9.68 -16.10 -7.20
CA GLY A 131 -9.96 -15.05 -6.23
C GLY A 131 -10.48 -13.78 -6.91
N ALA A 132 -11.59 -13.23 -6.39
CA ALA A 132 -12.25 -12.05 -6.95
C ALA A 132 -11.32 -10.83 -7.11
N ASP A 133 -10.32 -10.70 -6.22
CA ASP A 133 -9.32 -9.62 -6.27
C ASP A 133 -8.41 -9.68 -7.50
N ARG A 134 -8.31 -10.82 -8.20
CA ARG A 134 -7.61 -10.94 -9.50
C ARG A 134 -8.42 -10.41 -10.68
N PHE A 135 -9.74 -10.28 -10.50
CA PHE A 135 -10.69 -9.91 -11.55
C PHE A 135 -11.22 -8.49 -11.37
N ILE A 136 -10.36 -7.58 -10.91
CA ILE A 136 -10.65 -6.14 -10.92
C ILE A 136 -10.52 -5.67 -12.37
N TYR A 137 -11.64 -5.27 -12.97
CA TYR A 137 -11.69 -4.73 -14.34
C TYR A 137 -11.55 -3.21 -14.35
N GLU A 138 -11.22 -2.61 -15.51
CA GLU A 138 -11.21 -1.16 -15.66
C GLU A 138 -12.53 -0.50 -15.23
N SER A 139 -13.66 -1.16 -15.48
CA SER A 139 -15.00 -0.69 -15.05
C SER A 139 -15.19 -0.61 -13.53
N ASP A 140 -14.35 -1.30 -12.76
CA ASP A 140 -14.38 -1.27 -11.28
C ASP A 140 -13.54 -0.09 -10.74
N VAL A 141 -12.70 0.52 -11.59
CA VAL A 141 -11.84 1.66 -11.24
C VAL A 141 -12.61 2.97 -11.38
N ASP A 142 -13.03 3.54 -10.26
CA ASP A 142 -13.70 4.86 -10.27
C ASP A 142 -12.65 5.99 -10.37
N LYS A 143 -12.45 6.50 -11.60
CA LYS A 143 -11.50 7.59 -11.88
C LYS A 143 -11.85 8.89 -11.15
N LYS A 144 -13.14 9.10 -10.82
CA LYS A 144 -13.56 10.28 -10.05
C LYS A 144 -13.15 10.16 -8.58
N LEU A 145 -13.32 8.98 -7.99
CA LEU A 145 -12.80 8.72 -6.65
C LEU A 145 -11.30 9.01 -6.57
N ILE A 146 -10.53 8.52 -7.55
CA ILE A 146 -9.09 8.76 -7.60
C ILE A 146 -8.79 10.26 -7.69
N ALA A 147 -9.48 10.99 -8.57
CA ALA A 147 -9.31 12.45 -8.70
C ALA A 147 -9.68 13.22 -7.42
N ASP A 148 -10.62 12.69 -6.61
CA ASP A 148 -11.04 13.27 -5.33
C ASP A 148 -10.14 12.84 -4.15
N SER A 149 -9.00 12.19 -4.40
CA SER A 149 -8.07 11.68 -3.38
C SER A 149 -6.74 12.45 -3.37
N LYS A 150 -6.19 12.73 -2.18
CA LYS A 150 -4.87 13.38 -2.03
C LYS A 150 -3.74 12.39 -2.34
N VAL A 151 -3.85 11.19 -1.78
CA VAL A 151 -2.90 10.09 -1.94
C VAL A 151 -3.60 8.90 -2.56
N PHE A 152 -2.93 8.24 -3.50
CA PHE A 152 -3.35 6.96 -4.07
C PHE A 152 -2.31 5.89 -3.72
N HIS A 153 -2.76 4.77 -3.15
CA HIS A 153 -1.91 3.67 -2.72
C HIS A 153 -2.23 2.37 -3.47
N PHE A 154 -1.21 1.57 -3.76
CA PHE A 154 -1.36 0.23 -4.32
C PHE A 154 -0.23 -0.70 -3.88
N GLY A 155 -0.48 -2.02 -3.98
CA GLY A 155 0.49 -3.08 -3.75
C GLY A 155 0.80 -3.86 -5.03
N SER A 156 1.64 -4.90 -4.93
CA SER A 156 2.00 -5.70 -6.11
C SER A 156 1.08 -6.88 -6.38
N LEU A 157 0.24 -7.30 -5.44
CA LEU A 157 -0.63 -8.45 -5.67
C LEU A 157 -1.65 -8.21 -6.80
N SER A 158 -2.09 -6.97 -6.99
CA SER A 158 -2.92 -6.60 -8.14
C SER A 158 -2.15 -6.57 -9.47
N LEU A 159 -0.82 -6.75 -9.45
CA LEU A 159 0.03 -6.81 -10.64
C LEU A 159 0.37 -8.25 -11.08
N THR A 160 -0.07 -9.27 -10.32
CA THR A 160 0.25 -10.68 -10.64
C THR A 160 -0.36 -11.13 -11.95
N ASP A 161 -1.60 -10.74 -12.23
CA ASP A 161 -2.40 -11.26 -13.33
C ASP A 161 -3.30 -10.20 -13.97
N GLU A 162 -3.69 -10.42 -15.22
CA GLU A 162 -4.79 -9.71 -15.87
C GLU A 162 -6.14 -10.29 -15.38
N PRO A 163 -7.22 -9.47 -15.30
CA PRO A 163 -7.30 -8.05 -15.70
C PRO A 163 -6.83 -7.05 -14.63
N SER A 164 -6.56 -7.48 -13.39
CA SER A 164 -6.24 -6.58 -12.29
C SER A 164 -4.94 -5.78 -12.54
N TYR A 165 -3.96 -6.36 -13.25
CA TYR A 165 -2.76 -5.64 -13.66
C TYR A 165 -3.07 -4.39 -14.48
N PHE A 166 -3.83 -4.53 -15.58
CA PHE A 166 -4.19 -3.39 -16.42
C PHE A 166 -5.05 -2.36 -15.69
N SER A 167 -5.95 -2.82 -14.83
CA SER A 167 -6.80 -1.94 -14.04
C SER A 167 -5.99 -1.13 -13.02
N THR A 168 -4.97 -1.75 -12.40
CA THR A 168 -4.04 -1.07 -11.50
C THR A 168 -3.18 -0.07 -12.25
N GLU A 169 -2.67 -0.42 -13.43
CA GLU A 169 -1.91 0.49 -14.29
C GLU A 169 -2.74 1.74 -14.66
N ILE A 170 -3.99 1.55 -15.06
CA ILE A 170 -4.93 2.65 -15.36
C ILE A 170 -5.16 3.52 -14.12
N ALA A 171 -5.39 2.91 -12.96
CA ALA A 171 -5.62 3.63 -11.72
C ALA A 171 -4.41 4.47 -11.30
N VAL A 172 -3.20 3.91 -11.37
CA VAL A 172 -1.94 4.60 -11.05
C VAL A 172 -1.68 5.77 -11.99
N LYS A 173 -1.85 5.57 -13.30
CA LYS A 173 -1.72 6.65 -14.30
C LYS A 173 -2.75 7.75 -14.06
N THR A 174 -4.02 7.37 -13.81
CA THR A 174 -5.08 8.35 -13.49
C THR A 174 -4.72 9.14 -12.22
N ALA A 175 -4.23 8.50 -11.18
CA ALA A 175 -3.80 9.18 -9.95
C ALA A 175 -2.71 10.21 -10.23
N LYS A 176 -1.71 9.84 -11.01
CA LYS A 176 -0.62 10.75 -11.39
C LYS A 176 -1.12 11.93 -12.21
N ASP A 177 -1.97 11.69 -13.22
CA ASP A 177 -2.55 12.74 -14.08
C ASP A 177 -3.44 13.71 -13.28
N CYS A 178 -4.15 13.20 -12.27
CA CYS A 178 -4.95 14.01 -11.35
C CYS A 178 -4.11 14.72 -10.27
N GLY A 179 -2.79 14.50 -10.23
CA GLY A 179 -1.88 15.13 -9.28
C GLY A 179 -2.03 14.58 -7.86
N CYS A 180 -2.42 13.31 -7.70
CA CYS A 180 -2.31 12.61 -6.43
C CYS A 180 -0.83 12.31 -6.14
N THR A 181 -0.45 12.25 -4.86
CA THR A 181 0.79 11.59 -4.47
C THR A 181 0.57 10.08 -4.56
N VAL A 182 1.39 9.38 -5.34
CA VAL A 182 1.28 7.93 -5.52
C VAL A 182 2.23 7.23 -4.56
N THR A 183 1.69 6.33 -3.73
CA THR A 183 2.46 5.51 -2.79
C THR A 183 2.39 4.05 -3.17
N TYR A 184 3.49 3.32 -3.02
CA TYR A 184 3.62 1.94 -3.42
C TYR A 184 4.33 1.10 -2.35
N ASP A 185 3.80 -0.09 -2.08
CA ASP A 185 4.46 -1.16 -1.32
C ASP A 185 4.44 -2.43 -2.17
N PRO A 186 5.59 -2.90 -2.71
CA PRO A 186 5.64 -4.13 -3.46
C PRO A 186 5.06 -5.32 -2.69
N ASN A 187 5.41 -5.44 -1.43
CA ASN A 187 4.89 -6.47 -0.52
C ASN A 187 4.94 -7.86 -1.16
N TYR A 188 6.12 -8.25 -1.63
CA TYR A 188 6.36 -9.46 -2.43
C TYR A 188 5.92 -10.72 -1.71
N ARG A 189 5.15 -11.55 -2.41
CA ARG A 189 4.69 -12.86 -1.94
C ARG A 189 5.10 -13.94 -2.94
N PRO A 190 6.27 -14.58 -2.77
CA PRO A 190 6.82 -15.55 -3.72
C PRO A 190 5.81 -16.57 -4.27
N PRO A 191 4.92 -17.18 -3.44
CA PRO A 191 4.00 -18.20 -3.94
C PRO A 191 2.95 -17.70 -4.94
N LEU A 192 2.80 -16.38 -5.12
CA LEU A 192 1.80 -15.78 -6.01
C LEU A 192 2.38 -15.34 -7.36
N TRP A 193 3.66 -15.61 -7.61
CA TRP A 193 4.36 -15.21 -8.83
C TRP A 193 4.94 -16.42 -9.56
N ASP A 194 4.97 -16.37 -10.89
CA ASP A 194 5.54 -17.44 -11.70
C ASP A 194 7.06 -17.59 -11.50
N SER A 195 7.75 -16.47 -11.30
CA SER A 195 9.17 -16.41 -10.93
C SER A 195 9.55 -15.09 -10.26
N PRO A 196 10.67 -15.04 -9.53
CA PRO A 196 11.19 -13.79 -8.95
C PRO A 196 11.51 -12.73 -10.02
N GLU A 197 12.02 -13.14 -11.19
CA GLU A 197 12.39 -12.24 -12.30
C GLU A 197 11.13 -11.56 -12.85
N LYS A 198 10.05 -12.32 -13.09
CA LYS A 198 8.78 -11.78 -13.56
C LYS A 198 8.15 -10.84 -12.52
N ALA A 199 8.29 -11.18 -11.23
CA ALA A 199 7.85 -10.31 -10.15
C ALA A 199 8.62 -8.98 -10.17
N ALA A 200 9.95 -9.02 -10.24
CA ALA A 200 10.79 -7.84 -10.29
C ALA A 200 10.45 -6.94 -11.50
N GLU A 201 10.32 -7.54 -12.69
CA GLU A 201 9.94 -6.84 -13.90
C GLU A 201 8.61 -6.11 -13.75
N ARG A 202 7.54 -6.82 -13.33
CA ARG A 202 6.20 -6.22 -13.18
C ARG A 202 6.14 -5.18 -12.06
N MET A 203 6.82 -5.42 -10.96
CA MET A 203 6.92 -4.45 -9.86
C MET A 203 7.63 -3.16 -10.28
N ALA A 204 8.62 -3.25 -11.18
CA ALA A 204 9.39 -2.09 -11.65
C ALA A 204 8.63 -1.25 -12.71
N VAL A 205 7.65 -1.81 -13.43
CA VAL A 205 6.95 -1.14 -14.55
C VAL A 205 6.28 0.16 -14.11
N LEU A 206 5.69 0.20 -12.91
CA LEU A 206 4.94 1.36 -12.43
C LEU A 206 5.78 2.37 -11.62
N LEU A 207 7.07 2.09 -11.38
CA LEU A 207 7.96 3.00 -10.65
C LEU A 207 7.98 4.44 -11.21
N PRO A 208 7.91 4.68 -12.53
CA PRO A 208 7.88 6.05 -13.07
C PRO A 208 6.69 6.90 -12.60
N TYR A 209 5.66 6.29 -12.05
CA TYR A 209 4.47 6.97 -11.54
C TYR A 209 4.47 7.10 -10.01
N VAL A 210 5.42 6.45 -9.33
CA VAL A 210 5.47 6.37 -7.85
C VAL A 210 6.24 7.57 -7.28
N ASP A 211 5.67 8.22 -6.28
CA ASP A 211 6.32 9.30 -5.53
C ASP A 211 6.99 8.79 -4.26
N ILE A 212 6.31 7.93 -3.52
CA ILE A 212 6.79 7.34 -2.27
C ILE A 212 6.73 5.82 -2.37
N ILE A 213 7.85 5.15 -2.13
CA ILE A 213 7.90 3.70 -2.07
C ILE A 213 8.35 3.23 -0.68
N LYS A 214 7.70 2.20 -0.14
CA LYS A 214 8.21 1.41 0.98
C LYS A 214 8.49 0.00 0.46
N LEU A 215 9.63 -0.55 0.81
CA LEU A 215 10.02 -1.91 0.44
C LEU A 215 11.00 -2.47 1.48
N SER A 216 11.13 -3.79 1.54
CA SER A 216 12.17 -4.43 2.35
C SER A 216 13.53 -4.35 1.65
N VAL A 217 14.60 -4.69 2.39
CA VAL A 217 15.95 -4.79 1.80
C VAL A 217 15.97 -5.83 0.68
N GLU A 218 15.31 -6.97 0.87
CA GLU A 218 15.24 -8.06 -0.12
C GLU A 218 14.45 -7.63 -1.36
N GLU A 219 13.36 -6.91 -1.20
CA GLU A 219 12.57 -6.36 -2.30
C GLU A 219 13.35 -5.30 -3.07
N LEU A 220 14.12 -4.45 -2.37
CA LEU A 220 15.00 -3.47 -3.02
C LEU A 220 16.05 -4.16 -3.86
N GLU A 221 16.73 -5.17 -3.32
CA GLU A 221 17.75 -5.94 -4.03
C GLU A 221 17.17 -6.59 -5.29
N MET A 222 16.01 -7.21 -5.17
CA MET A 222 15.32 -7.88 -6.28
C MET A 222 14.89 -6.90 -7.37
N ILE A 223 14.19 -5.81 -7.01
CA ILE A 223 13.61 -4.86 -7.98
C ILE A 223 14.69 -4.02 -8.65
N SER A 224 15.76 -3.69 -7.93
CA SER A 224 16.85 -2.87 -8.44
C SER A 224 17.97 -3.66 -9.11
N GLU A 225 17.90 -4.99 -9.11
CA GLU A 225 19.00 -5.86 -9.58
C GLU A 225 20.35 -5.51 -8.91
N GLY A 226 20.30 -5.27 -7.59
CA GLY A 226 21.50 -4.91 -6.80
C GLY A 226 21.96 -3.46 -6.91
N ARG A 227 21.27 -2.61 -7.67
CA ARG A 227 21.65 -1.18 -7.84
C ARG A 227 21.20 -0.29 -6.67
N GLY A 228 20.40 -0.82 -5.75
CA GLY A 228 19.95 -0.12 -4.58
C GLY A 228 18.96 1.02 -4.87
N THR A 229 18.87 1.99 -3.95
CA THR A 229 17.90 3.10 -4.03
C THR A 229 18.13 4.05 -5.18
N GLU A 230 19.35 4.13 -5.73
CA GLU A 230 19.70 4.94 -6.89
C GLU A 230 18.84 4.56 -8.10
N PHE A 231 18.60 3.27 -8.31
CA PHE A 231 17.69 2.77 -9.35
C PHE A 231 16.27 3.32 -9.20
N LEU A 232 15.74 3.37 -7.97
CA LEU A 232 14.40 3.89 -7.71
C LEU A 232 14.29 5.37 -8.09
N PHE A 233 15.30 6.17 -7.73
CA PHE A 233 15.34 7.59 -8.05
C PHE A 233 15.52 7.86 -9.55
N GLU A 234 16.33 7.05 -10.26
CA GLU A 234 16.43 7.10 -11.72
C GLU A 234 15.07 6.80 -12.41
N LYS A 235 14.22 5.96 -11.80
CA LYS A 235 12.88 5.67 -12.28
C LYS A 235 11.85 6.75 -11.94
N GLY A 236 12.19 7.74 -11.12
CA GLY A 236 11.30 8.85 -10.78
C GLY A 236 10.72 8.83 -9.37
N VAL A 237 11.01 7.81 -8.57
CA VAL A 237 10.65 7.77 -7.14
C VAL A 237 11.30 8.97 -6.43
N ARG A 238 10.59 9.60 -5.52
CA ARG A 238 11.06 10.81 -4.83
C ARG A 238 11.47 10.57 -3.38
N LEU A 239 10.87 9.56 -2.74
CA LEU A 239 11.16 9.15 -1.37
C LEU A 239 11.08 7.64 -1.26
N ALA A 240 12.11 7.01 -0.70
CA ALA A 240 12.14 5.58 -0.44
C ALA A 240 12.31 5.29 1.06
N LEU A 241 11.51 4.35 1.56
CA LEU A 241 11.53 3.81 2.90
C LEU A 241 11.95 2.35 2.82
N VAL A 242 13.17 2.04 3.20
CA VAL A 242 13.71 0.67 3.15
C VAL A 242 13.67 0.06 4.54
N THR A 243 12.82 -0.94 4.74
CA THR A 243 12.66 -1.62 6.04
C THR A 243 13.57 -2.85 6.13
N ASP A 244 14.16 -3.09 7.31
CA ASP A 244 15.06 -4.22 7.59
C ASP A 244 14.72 -4.91 8.92
N GLY A 245 13.45 -5.29 9.05
CA GLY A 245 12.93 -6.05 10.19
C GLY A 245 13.32 -5.46 11.55
N ASP A 246 14.02 -6.23 12.36
CA ASP A 246 14.47 -5.87 13.70
C ASP A 246 15.63 -4.86 13.74
N LYS A 247 16.21 -4.54 12.58
CA LYS A 247 17.21 -3.47 12.47
C LYS A 247 16.58 -2.08 12.26
N GLY A 248 15.31 -2.01 11.85
CA GLY A 248 14.59 -0.76 11.68
C GLY A 248 14.35 -0.39 10.23
N ALA A 249 14.51 0.88 9.88
CA ALA A 249 14.25 1.38 8.53
C ALA A 249 15.25 2.47 8.11
N THR A 250 15.52 2.56 6.82
CA THR A 250 16.32 3.64 6.23
C THR A 250 15.43 4.51 5.35
N LEU A 251 15.32 5.78 5.70
CA LEU A 251 14.73 6.83 4.86
C LEU A 251 15.78 7.29 3.85
N CYS A 252 15.40 7.35 2.57
CA CYS A 252 16.20 7.94 1.49
C CYS A 252 15.35 9.06 0.84
N PHE A 253 15.77 10.31 1.01
CA PHE A 253 15.02 11.48 0.55
C PHE A 253 15.94 12.67 0.28
N LYS A 254 15.74 13.37 -0.84
CA LYS A 254 16.50 14.57 -1.24
C LYS A 254 18.04 14.36 -1.25
N GLY A 255 18.47 13.16 -1.64
CA GLY A 255 19.89 12.79 -1.70
C GLY A 255 20.52 12.38 -0.36
N GLU A 256 19.75 12.46 0.73
CA GLU A 256 20.19 12.08 2.07
C GLU A 256 19.66 10.69 2.45
N LYS A 257 20.39 10.00 3.33
CA LYS A 257 19.97 8.72 3.94
C LYS A 257 20.00 8.85 5.46
N ALA A 258 18.90 8.49 6.11
CA ALA A 258 18.81 8.46 7.56
C ALA A 258 18.35 7.08 8.03
N HIS A 259 19.13 6.42 8.87
CA HIS A 259 18.75 5.14 9.48
C HIS A 259 18.05 5.36 10.81
N ILE A 260 16.87 4.77 10.97
CA ILE A 260 16.05 4.79 12.16
C ILE A 260 16.03 3.37 12.75
N PRO A 261 16.67 3.13 13.91
CA PRO A 261 16.74 1.80 14.50
C PRO A 261 15.36 1.34 14.99
N ALA A 262 15.12 0.02 14.92
CA ALA A 262 13.91 -0.58 15.46
C ALA A 262 13.81 -0.38 16.99
N ILE A 263 12.59 -0.34 17.48
CA ILE A 263 12.34 -0.35 18.93
C ILE A 263 12.44 -1.76 19.48
N LYS A 264 12.75 -1.88 20.76
CA LYS A 264 12.62 -3.16 21.48
C LYS A 264 11.13 -3.45 21.69
N ALA A 265 10.61 -4.49 21.05
CA ALA A 265 9.24 -4.97 21.19
C ALA A 265 9.22 -6.43 21.63
N LYS A 266 8.18 -6.83 22.37
CA LYS A 266 7.90 -8.24 22.66
C LYS A 266 7.09 -8.82 21.50
N THR A 267 7.78 -9.11 20.41
CA THR A 267 7.16 -9.56 19.17
C THR A 267 6.37 -10.85 19.37
N VAL A 268 5.08 -10.80 19.01
CA VAL A 268 4.14 -11.92 18.99
C VAL A 268 3.75 -12.24 17.55
N ASP A 269 3.49 -11.20 16.74
CA ASP A 269 3.01 -11.32 15.38
C ASP A 269 3.48 -10.14 14.52
N THR A 270 4.22 -10.43 13.44
CA THR A 270 4.72 -9.40 12.52
C THR A 270 3.79 -9.10 11.35
N THR A 271 2.60 -9.75 11.30
CA THR A 271 1.64 -9.55 10.21
C THR A 271 1.19 -8.09 10.12
N GLY A 272 1.34 -7.50 8.93
CA GLY A 272 0.92 -6.12 8.67
C GLY A 272 1.85 -5.04 9.23
N ALA A 273 2.97 -5.38 9.88
CA ALA A 273 3.89 -4.38 10.43
C ALA A 273 4.41 -3.42 9.35
N GLY A 274 4.74 -3.91 8.15
CA GLY A 274 5.13 -3.10 7.00
C GLY A 274 4.02 -2.16 6.53
N ASP A 275 2.79 -2.67 6.49
CA ASP A 275 1.60 -1.90 6.08
C ASP A 275 1.29 -0.80 7.09
N ILE A 276 1.39 -1.11 8.40
CA ILE A 276 1.21 -0.15 9.50
C ILE A 276 2.31 0.91 9.47
N PHE A 277 3.54 0.51 9.19
CA PHE A 277 4.66 1.43 9.01
C PHE A 277 4.35 2.44 7.90
N LEU A 278 4.00 1.97 6.69
CA LEU A 278 3.68 2.85 5.57
C LEU A 278 2.44 3.69 5.85
N GLY A 279 1.37 3.09 6.38
CA GLY A 279 0.14 3.80 6.75
C GLY A 279 0.38 4.91 7.75
N THR A 280 1.28 4.70 8.73
CA THR A 280 1.67 5.73 9.70
C THR A 280 2.45 6.87 9.03
N PHE A 281 3.49 6.53 8.24
CA PHE A 281 4.27 7.54 7.52
C PHE A 281 3.39 8.40 6.62
N VAL A 282 2.54 7.77 5.79
CA VAL A 282 1.64 8.47 4.86
C VAL A 282 0.62 9.33 5.61
N SER A 283 0.15 8.87 6.78
CA SER A 283 -0.77 9.66 7.61
C SER A 283 -0.14 10.95 8.10
N GLU A 284 1.10 10.91 8.59
CA GLU A 284 1.82 12.10 9.02
C GLU A 284 2.14 13.04 7.84
N PHE A 285 2.52 12.45 6.69
CA PHE A 285 2.73 13.20 5.45
C PHE A 285 1.48 13.96 5.01
N ILE A 286 0.31 13.33 5.05
CA ILE A 286 -0.97 13.96 4.70
C ILE A 286 -1.32 15.07 5.71
N LYS A 287 -1.16 14.82 7.00
CA LYS A 287 -1.40 15.84 8.06
C LYS A 287 -0.50 17.06 7.90
N LYS A 288 0.69 16.91 7.32
CA LYS A 288 1.64 18.00 7.05
C LYS A 288 1.31 18.79 5.77
N GLY A 289 0.38 18.30 4.92
CA GLY A 289 -0.06 18.99 3.71
C GLY A 289 0.29 18.30 2.39
N GLU A 290 0.66 17.03 2.43
CA GLU A 290 0.91 16.10 1.32
C GLU A 290 1.76 16.64 0.14
N ASN A 291 2.71 17.53 0.43
CA ASN A 291 3.60 18.13 -0.57
C ASN A 291 5.07 17.73 -0.35
N LEU A 292 5.60 16.86 -1.21
CA LEU A 292 6.99 16.40 -1.13
C LEU A 292 8.02 17.51 -1.42
N ASP A 293 7.66 18.55 -2.17
CA ASP A 293 8.57 19.67 -2.45
C ASP A 293 8.81 20.51 -1.20
N GLU A 294 7.75 20.69 -0.38
CA GLU A 294 7.77 21.45 0.86
C GLU A 294 8.18 20.61 2.08
N LEU A 295 8.15 19.26 1.96
CA LEU A 295 8.54 18.36 3.04
C LEU A 295 10.02 18.56 3.39
N SER A 296 10.33 18.88 4.65
CA SER A 296 11.70 18.94 5.15
C SER A 296 12.26 17.54 5.42
N LEU A 297 13.58 17.39 5.41
CA LEU A 297 14.23 16.14 5.80
C LEU A 297 13.92 15.78 7.27
N ASP A 298 13.92 16.76 8.15
CA ASP A 298 13.61 16.57 9.58
C ASP A 298 12.18 16.07 9.79
N ASP A 299 11.20 16.63 9.07
CA ASP A 299 9.81 16.11 9.11
C ASP A 299 9.75 14.65 8.63
N ALA A 300 10.42 14.32 7.50
CA ALA A 300 10.45 12.98 6.97
C ALA A 300 11.11 11.97 7.95
N ILE A 301 12.19 12.38 8.63
CA ILE A 301 12.83 11.60 9.70
C ILE A 301 11.85 11.38 10.86
N ASN A 302 11.18 12.44 11.34
CA ASN A 302 10.22 12.34 12.43
C ASN A 302 9.04 11.40 12.08
N PHE A 303 8.53 11.48 10.85
CA PHE A 303 7.47 10.57 10.38
C PHE A 303 7.95 9.12 10.32
N THR A 304 9.20 8.89 9.88
CA THR A 304 9.80 7.56 9.86
C THR A 304 10.02 7.01 11.26
N GLN A 305 10.47 7.84 12.21
CA GLN A 305 10.61 7.45 13.62
C GLN A 305 9.27 7.03 14.22
N LYS A 306 8.21 7.80 13.97
CA LYS A 306 6.85 7.46 14.39
C LYS A 306 6.37 6.16 13.74
N ALA A 307 6.63 5.97 12.45
CA ALA A 307 6.28 4.76 11.73
C ALA A 307 7.00 3.52 12.29
N VAL A 308 8.30 3.61 12.59
CA VAL A 308 9.06 2.54 13.27
C VAL A 308 8.49 2.23 14.64
N PHE A 309 8.15 3.26 15.42
CA PHE A 309 7.59 3.07 16.76
C PHE A 309 6.23 2.36 16.71
N ILE A 310 5.30 2.86 15.89
CA ILE A 310 3.93 2.34 15.79
C ILE A 310 3.94 0.91 15.22
N SER A 311 4.70 0.65 14.14
CA SER A 311 4.80 -0.69 13.56
C SER A 311 5.47 -1.68 14.52
N GLY A 312 6.51 -1.26 15.24
CA GLY A 312 7.14 -2.10 16.26
C GLY A 312 6.17 -2.45 17.40
N LYS A 313 5.36 -1.48 17.85
CA LYS A 313 4.32 -1.73 18.87
C LYS A 313 3.19 -2.63 18.37
N SER A 314 2.82 -2.55 17.11
CA SER A 314 1.80 -3.44 16.55
C SER A 314 2.19 -4.90 16.59
N THR A 315 3.49 -5.22 16.51
CA THR A 315 3.99 -6.60 16.57
C THR A 315 3.81 -7.29 17.94
N GLU A 316 3.48 -6.54 18.98
CA GLU A 316 3.20 -7.10 20.32
C GLU A 316 1.82 -7.77 20.41
N LYS A 317 1.02 -7.78 19.32
CA LYS A 317 -0.34 -8.34 19.25
C LYS A 317 -0.57 -9.13 17.98
N TYR A 318 -1.56 -10.00 18.01
CA TYR A 318 -1.95 -10.82 16.87
C TYR A 318 -2.79 -10.06 15.84
N GLY A 319 -2.43 -10.17 14.56
CA GLY A 319 -3.17 -9.69 13.39
C GLY A 319 -2.92 -8.22 13.08
N ALA A 320 -2.97 -7.87 11.78
CA ALA A 320 -2.67 -6.53 11.30
C ALA A 320 -3.70 -5.49 11.80
N ILE A 321 -4.95 -5.57 11.33
CA ILE A 321 -6.01 -4.60 11.66
C ILE A 321 -6.31 -4.58 13.17
N ALA A 322 -6.32 -5.76 13.82
CA ALA A 322 -6.61 -5.86 15.25
C ALA A 322 -5.54 -5.19 16.12
N SER A 323 -4.27 -5.22 15.71
CA SER A 323 -3.17 -4.61 16.45
C SER A 323 -3.18 -3.07 16.39
N ILE A 324 -3.73 -2.48 15.31
CA ILE A 324 -3.83 -1.03 15.13
C ILE A 324 -4.74 -0.40 16.20
N SER A 325 -5.79 -1.10 16.65
CA SER A 325 -6.82 -0.55 17.54
C SER A 325 -6.27 -0.02 18.87
N ASP A 326 -5.15 -0.55 19.32
CA ASP A 326 -4.56 -0.24 20.63
C ASP A 326 -3.31 0.63 20.57
N VAL A 327 -2.86 0.99 19.36
CA VAL A 327 -1.72 1.88 19.16
C VAL A 327 -2.25 3.27 18.81
N ILE A 328 -1.80 4.29 19.54
CA ILE A 328 -2.19 5.67 19.28
C ILE A 328 -1.36 6.19 18.10
N ILE A 329 -2.04 6.47 16.97
CA ILE A 329 -1.44 7.01 15.74
C ILE A 329 -1.54 8.55 15.72
#